data_0aac5e4ee8ff5ccbdb18525c59a09846
#
_entry.id   0aac5e4ee8ff5ccbdb18525c59a09846
#
_cell.length_a   1.000
_cell.length_b   1.000
_cell.length_c   1.000
_cell.angle_alpha   90.00
_cell.angle_beta   90.00
_cell.angle_gamma   90.00
#
_symmetry.space_group_name_H-M   'P 1'
#
loop_
_entity.id
_entity.type
_entity.pdbx_description
1 polymer ?
#
loop_
_entity_poly.entity_id
_entity_poly.type
_entity_poly.pdbx_seq_one_letter_code
_entity_poly.pdbx_strand_id
1 'polypeptide(L)'
;MSAGVIRRAIHSDRFPKPVASYSQGFQMGNMLFITGQLPVDPKTNLKVGDGDITLESRQVMRNMQAVLEEAGFGFEHLVSATVYLTNIETLDTFDAVWQEYFPDPQAYPSRAVVEVSALVLGIQLEISAIAIKD
;
A
#
# COMPACT_ATOMS: atom_id res chain seq x y z
N MET A 1 4.12 -36.06 -5.72
CA MET A 1 3.11 -35.01 -5.58
C MET A 1 3.83 -33.66 -5.47
N SER A 2 3.52 -32.76 -6.34
CA SER A 2 4.09 -31.42 -6.25
C SER A 2 3.47 -30.70 -5.07
N ALA A 3 4.25 -29.90 -4.37
CA ALA A 3 3.70 -28.96 -3.40
C ALA A 3 2.74 -28.00 -4.12
N GLY A 4 1.59 -27.75 -3.55
CA GLY A 4 0.67 -26.79 -4.10
C GLY A 4 1.25 -25.38 -4.07
N VAL A 5 0.86 -24.57 -5.03
CA VAL A 5 1.18 -23.14 -5.02
C VAL A 5 0.44 -22.49 -3.84
N ILE A 6 1.15 -21.66 -3.09
CA ILE A 6 0.53 -20.90 -2.01
C ILE A 6 -0.57 -20.02 -2.62
N ARG A 7 -1.76 -20.09 -2.00
CA ARG A 7 -2.90 -19.27 -2.40
C ARG A 7 -3.63 -18.87 -1.13
N ARG A 8 -3.51 -17.61 -0.70
CA ARG A 8 -4.15 -17.18 0.53
C ARG A 8 -4.43 -15.69 0.57
N ALA A 9 -5.57 -15.35 1.15
CA ALA A 9 -5.85 -13.97 1.52
C ALA A 9 -5.03 -13.60 2.75
N ILE A 10 -4.57 -12.37 2.81
CA ILE A 10 -3.77 -11.85 3.93
C ILE A 10 -4.69 -11.08 4.87
N HIS A 11 -4.71 -11.50 6.13
CA HIS A 11 -5.52 -10.89 7.19
C HIS A 11 -4.67 -10.72 8.43
N SER A 12 -4.86 -9.62 9.15
CA SER A 12 -4.21 -9.35 10.42
C SER A 12 -4.83 -8.12 11.06
N ASP A 13 -4.67 -7.96 12.36
CA ASP A 13 -5.02 -6.73 13.06
C ASP A 13 -3.91 -5.68 12.99
N ARG A 14 -2.79 -5.99 12.33
CA ARG A 14 -1.67 -5.06 12.13
C ARG A 14 -1.98 -3.96 11.10
N PHE A 15 -3.02 -4.13 10.33
CA PHE A 15 -3.45 -3.14 9.33
C PHE A 15 -4.97 -2.98 9.40
N PRO A 16 -5.52 -1.89 8.83
CA PRO A 16 -6.94 -1.58 8.97
C PRO A 16 -7.84 -2.70 8.45
N LYS A 17 -9.00 -2.85 9.08
CA LYS A 17 -10.01 -3.77 8.56
C LYS A 17 -10.51 -3.28 7.21
N PRO A 18 -10.79 -4.19 6.27
CA PRO A 18 -11.41 -3.79 5.01
C PRO A 18 -12.74 -3.08 5.24
N VAL A 19 -12.96 -2.00 4.49
CA VAL A 19 -14.20 -1.21 4.58
C VAL A 19 -15.29 -1.78 3.68
N ALA A 20 -15.00 -2.83 2.91
CA ALA A 20 -15.92 -3.49 2.00
C ALA A 20 -15.50 -4.96 1.78
N SER A 21 -15.95 -5.57 0.70
CA SER A 21 -15.78 -7.01 0.44
C SER A 21 -14.46 -7.30 -0.28
N TYR A 22 -13.33 -7.17 0.44
CA TYR A 22 -12.00 -7.47 -0.10
C TYR A 22 -11.05 -7.88 1.03
N SER A 23 -9.94 -8.51 0.65
CA SER A 23 -8.82 -8.77 1.57
C SER A 23 -7.78 -7.68 1.43
N GLN A 24 -7.00 -7.41 2.46
CA GLN A 24 -5.95 -6.40 2.43
C GLN A 24 -4.77 -6.78 1.54
N GLY A 25 -4.59 -8.05 1.29
CA GLY A 25 -3.63 -8.56 0.35
C GLY A 25 -4.00 -9.97 -0.06
N PHE A 26 -3.43 -10.42 -1.15
CA PHE A 26 -3.64 -11.80 -1.63
C PHE A 26 -2.32 -12.33 -2.16
N GLN A 27 -1.87 -13.45 -1.59
CA GLN A 27 -0.64 -14.10 -2.03
C GLN A 27 -0.97 -15.24 -2.99
N MET A 28 -0.23 -15.28 -4.10
CA MET A 28 -0.29 -16.35 -5.06
C MET A 28 1.14 -16.76 -5.40
N GLY A 29 1.57 -17.91 -4.89
CA GLY A 29 2.95 -18.34 -5.05
C GLY A 29 3.93 -17.34 -4.46
N ASN A 30 4.86 -16.86 -5.27
CA ASN A 30 5.85 -15.85 -4.86
C ASN A 30 5.39 -14.41 -5.12
N MET A 31 4.11 -14.22 -5.45
CA MET A 31 3.54 -12.89 -5.73
C MET A 31 2.60 -12.47 -4.61
N LEU A 32 2.66 -11.20 -4.25
CA LEU A 32 1.73 -10.60 -3.31
C LEU A 32 1.05 -9.42 -3.97
N PHE A 33 -0.28 -9.48 -4.01
CA PHE A 33 -1.11 -8.39 -4.51
C PHE A 33 -1.61 -7.61 -3.30
N ILE A 34 -1.21 -6.34 -3.20
CA ILE A 34 -1.53 -5.48 -2.07
C ILE A 34 -2.70 -4.59 -2.48
N THR A 35 -3.81 -4.75 -1.78
CA THR A 35 -5.01 -3.94 -1.98
C THR A 35 -4.70 -2.47 -1.76
N GLY A 36 -5.43 -1.59 -2.42
CA GLY A 36 -5.29 -0.15 -2.23
C GLY A 36 -5.28 0.21 -0.75
N GLN A 37 -4.11 0.63 -0.25
CA GLN A 37 -3.94 0.99 1.16
C GLN A 37 -4.42 2.41 1.38
N LEU A 38 -5.12 2.60 2.49
CA LEU A 38 -5.77 3.85 2.87
C LEU A 38 -5.05 4.46 4.08
N PRO A 39 -5.10 5.80 4.26
CA PRO A 39 -4.52 6.44 5.43
C PRO A 39 -5.43 6.27 6.67
N VAL A 40 -5.62 5.04 7.08
CA VAL A 40 -6.46 4.64 8.22
C VAL A 40 -5.57 4.02 9.29
N ASP A 41 -5.74 4.45 10.53
CA ASP A 41 -5.01 3.89 11.66
C ASP A 41 -5.62 2.52 12.01
N PRO A 42 -4.84 1.42 12.01
CA PRO A 42 -5.37 0.11 12.31
C PRO A 42 -5.87 -0.05 13.75
N LYS A 43 -5.42 0.80 14.68
CA LYS A 43 -5.85 0.73 16.07
C LYS A 43 -7.25 1.32 16.29
N THR A 44 -7.58 2.37 15.55
CA THR A 44 -8.85 3.08 15.71
C THR A 44 -9.82 2.81 14.58
N ASN A 45 -9.32 2.34 13.43
CA ASN A 45 -10.06 2.22 12.17
C ASN A 45 -10.61 3.55 11.67
N LEU A 46 -9.97 4.65 12.07
CA LEU A 46 -10.32 6.00 11.62
C LEU A 46 -9.23 6.53 10.70
N LYS A 47 -9.64 7.35 9.72
CA LYS A 47 -8.68 7.99 8.83
C LYS A 47 -7.83 8.99 9.62
N VAL A 48 -6.58 9.16 9.19
CA VAL A 48 -5.63 10.10 9.78
C VAL A 48 -5.25 11.17 8.76
N GLY A 49 -4.62 12.23 9.25
CA GLY A 49 -4.07 13.27 8.40
C GLY A 49 -5.01 14.43 8.12
N ASP A 50 -6.30 14.21 8.11
CA ASP A 50 -7.33 15.24 7.91
C ASP A 50 -6.97 16.29 6.84
N GLY A 51 -6.56 15.79 5.66
CA GLY A 51 -6.12 16.62 4.54
C GLY A 51 -4.61 16.89 4.50
N ASP A 52 -3.84 16.45 5.48
CA ASP A 52 -2.38 16.58 5.46
C ASP A 52 -1.79 15.40 4.68
N ILE A 53 -1.30 15.68 3.47
CA ILE A 53 -0.81 14.65 2.57
C ILE A 53 0.43 13.93 3.12
N THR A 54 1.26 14.62 3.89
CA THR A 54 2.43 13.98 4.52
C THR A 54 1.99 12.93 5.54
N LEU A 55 1.04 13.26 6.41
CA LEU A 55 0.52 12.33 7.41
C LEU A 55 -0.22 11.17 6.76
N GLU A 56 -1.04 11.46 5.73
CA GLU A 56 -1.74 10.41 4.99
C GLU A 56 -0.74 9.46 4.32
N SER A 57 0.30 10.02 3.68
CA SER A 57 1.33 9.21 3.01
C SER A 57 2.05 8.29 4.00
N ARG A 58 2.44 8.81 5.16
CA ARG A 58 3.12 7.99 6.17
C ARG A 58 2.24 6.84 6.65
N GLN A 59 0.97 7.10 6.88
CA GLN A 59 0.06 6.05 7.34
C GLN A 59 -0.16 4.98 6.27
N VAL A 60 -0.33 5.39 5.01
CA VAL A 60 -0.46 4.45 3.90
C VAL A 60 0.77 3.56 3.79
N MET A 61 1.97 4.15 3.88
CA MET A 61 3.22 3.37 3.79
C MET A 61 3.39 2.42 4.97
N ARG A 62 3.02 2.83 6.19
CA ARG A 62 3.04 1.94 7.36
C ARG A 62 2.08 0.76 7.19
N ASN A 63 0.89 1.03 6.67
CA ASN A 63 -0.09 -0.03 6.42
C ASN A 63 0.41 -1.00 5.35
N MET A 64 0.99 -0.48 4.27
CA MET A 64 1.60 -1.31 3.24
C MET A 64 2.72 -2.18 3.80
N GLN A 65 3.58 -1.60 4.64
CA GLN A 65 4.65 -2.34 5.30
C GLN A 65 4.10 -3.50 6.14
N ALA A 66 3.02 -3.25 6.86
CA ALA A 66 2.40 -4.29 7.71
C ALA A 66 1.84 -5.44 6.86
N VAL A 67 1.21 -5.13 5.72
CA VAL A 67 0.71 -6.16 4.80
C VAL A 67 1.87 -6.97 4.22
N LEU A 68 2.93 -6.30 3.77
CA LEU A 68 4.13 -6.97 3.25
C LEU A 68 4.69 -7.92 4.31
N GLU A 69 4.94 -7.44 5.51
CA GLU A 69 5.56 -8.23 6.58
C GLU A 69 4.70 -9.42 6.99
N GLU A 70 3.38 -9.24 7.06
CA GLU A 70 2.47 -10.34 7.40
C GLU A 70 2.56 -11.48 6.39
N ALA A 71 2.81 -11.16 5.14
CA ALA A 71 2.97 -12.16 4.08
C ALA A 71 4.41 -12.65 3.91
N GLY A 72 5.36 -12.12 4.70
CA GLY A 72 6.76 -12.51 4.59
C GLY A 72 7.54 -11.81 3.49
N PHE A 73 7.07 -10.63 3.08
CA PHE A 73 7.71 -9.78 2.06
C PHE A 73 8.26 -8.51 2.72
N GLY A 74 9.07 -7.76 1.98
CA GLY A 74 9.54 -6.43 2.36
C GLY A 74 9.42 -5.46 1.19
N PHE A 75 9.72 -4.19 1.41
CA PHE A 75 9.69 -3.18 0.35
C PHE A 75 10.66 -3.50 -0.80
N GLU A 76 11.74 -4.23 -0.53
CA GLU A 76 12.70 -4.67 -1.55
C GLU A 76 12.07 -5.60 -2.59
N HIS A 77 10.92 -6.20 -2.29
CA HIS A 77 10.21 -7.07 -3.21
C HIS A 77 9.14 -6.34 -4.03
N LEU A 78 8.89 -5.06 -3.73
CA LEU A 78 7.87 -4.30 -4.44
C LEU A 78 8.36 -4.03 -5.86
N VAL A 79 7.56 -4.43 -6.85
CA VAL A 79 7.92 -4.29 -8.27
C VAL A 79 7.04 -3.30 -9.02
N SER A 80 5.83 -3.05 -8.53
CA SER A 80 4.88 -2.16 -9.20
C SER A 80 3.96 -1.53 -8.18
N ALA A 81 3.68 -0.25 -8.35
CA ALA A 81 2.72 0.47 -7.50
C ALA A 81 1.90 1.43 -8.36
N THR A 82 0.66 1.64 -7.95
CA THR A 82 -0.21 2.67 -8.49
C THR A 82 -0.64 3.58 -7.37
N VAL A 83 -0.39 4.88 -7.54
CA VAL A 83 -0.71 5.91 -6.55
C VAL A 83 -1.87 6.72 -7.07
N TYR A 84 -2.94 6.79 -6.29
CA TYR A 84 -4.15 7.56 -6.59
C TYR A 84 -4.16 8.79 -5.69
N LEU A 85 -4.19 9.98 -6.31
CA LEU A 85 -4.25 11.26 -5.59
C LEU A 85 -5.53 12.00 -6.00
N THR A 86 -6.17 12.68 -5.07
CA THR A 86 -7.29 13.54 -5.42
C THR A 86 -6.81 14.91 -5.90
N ASN A 87 -5.53 15.25 -5.68
CA ASN A 87 -4.90 16.46 -6.17
C ASN A 87 -3.47 16.14 -6.62
N ILE A 88 -3.24 16.15 -7.93
CA ILE A 88 -1.93 15.82 -8.49
C ILE A 88 -0.82 16.79 -8.06
N GLU A 89 -1.17 18.00 -7.63
CA GLU A 89 -0.20 18.97 -7.15
C GLU A 89 0.47 18.54 -5.85
N THR A 90 -0.10 17.55 -5.14
CA THR A 90 0.49 17.00 -3.92
C THR A 90 1.55 15.93 -4.19
N LEU A 91 1.83 15.62 -5.45
CA LEU A 91 2.77 14.55 -5.82
C LEU A 91 4.14 14.73 -5.17
N ASP A 92 4.72 15.92 -5.22
CA ASP A 92 6.06 16.13 -4.69
C ASP A 92 6.11 15.92 -3.17
N THR A 93 5.07 16.35 -2.47
CA THR A 93 4.96 16.14 -1.01
C THR A 93 4.84 14.65 -0.67
N PHE A 94 4.01 13.93 -1.40
CA PHE A 94 3.91 12.48 -1.28
C PHE A 94 5.25 11.81 -1.59
N ASP A 95 5.89 12.19 -2.69
CA ASP A 95 7.14 11.55 -3.14
C ASP A 95 8.27 11.69 -2.12
N ALA A 96 8.30 12.77 -1.36
CA ALA A 96 9.27 12.95 -0.29
C ALA A 96 9.13 11.87 0.78
N VAL A 97 7.90 11.44 1.10
CA VAL A 97 7.65 10.32 2.03
C VAL A 97 8.01 8.99 1.37
N TRP A 98 7.61 8.80 0.12
CA TRP A 98 7.90 7.58 -0.65
C TRP A 98 9.41 7.28 -0.65
N GLN A 99 10.24 8.30 -0.89
CA GLN A 99 11.70 8.15 -0.94
C GLN A 99 12.30 7.62 0.36
N GLU A 100 11.66 7.85 1.50
CA GLU A 100 12.14 7.34 2.79
C GLU A 100 12.10 5.81 2.84
N TYR A 101 11.24 5.18 2.05
CA TYR A 101 11.07 3.73 1.99
C TYR A 101 11.88 3.09 0.86
N PHE A 102 12.37 3.88 -0.08
CA PHE A 102 13.14 3.42 -1.23
C PHE A 102 14.40 4.29 -1.38
N PRO A 103 15.39 4.10 -0.48
CA PRO A 103 16.58 4.97 -0.47
C PRO A 103 17.51 4.74 -1.66
N ASP A 104 17.44 3.58 -2.32
CA ASP A 104 18.29 3.25 -3.46
C ASP A 104 17.55 3.50 -4.78
N PRO A 105 17.93 4.53 -5.56
CA PRO A 105 17.29 4.80 -6.84
C PRO A 105 17.38 3.65 -7.85
N GLN A 106 18.38 2.77 -7.70
CA GLN A 106 18.52 1.61 -8.60
C GLN A 106 17.47 0.54 -8.31
N ALA A 107 16.80 0.62 -7.17
CA ALA A 107 15.81 -0.36 -6.74
C ALA A 107 14.38 0.21 -6.67
N TYR A 108 14.12 1.34 -7.30
CA TYR A 108 12.78 1.89 -7.35
C TYR A 108 11.83 0.92 -8.08
N PRO A 109 10.67 0.60 -7.51
CA PRO A 109 9.65 -0.14 -8.26
C PRO A 109 9.09 0.71 -9.41
N SER A 110 8.51 0.07 -10.40
CA SER A 110 7.75 0.82 -11.40
C SER A 110 6.54 1.46 -10.71
N ARG A 111 6.13 2.64 -11.17
CA ARG A 111 5.06 3.37 -10.49
C ARG A 111 4.28 4.23 -11.48
N ALA A 112 2.97 4.22 -11.35
CA ALA A 112 2.09 5.20 -11.98
C ALA A 112 1.48 6.08 -10.89
N VAL A 113 1.32 7.36 -11.17
CA VAL A 113 0.62 8.30 -10.28
C VAL A 113 -0.47 8.95 -11.12
N VAL A 114 -1.71 8.88 -10.63
CA VAL A 114 -2.86 9.43 -11.34
C VAL A 114 -3.71 10.27 -10.39
N GLU A 115 -4.33 11.31 -10.93
CA GLU A 115 -5.34 12.07 -10.21
C GLU A 115 -6.70 11.41 -10.43
N VAL A 116 -7.48 11.29 -9.37
CA VAL A 116 -8.84 10.77 -9.40
C VAL A 116 -9.78 11.80 -8.82
N SER A 117 -11.06 11.74 -9.20
CA SER A 117 -12.04 12.73 -8.75
C SER A 117 -12.41 12.56 -7.28
N ALA A 118 -12.34 11.36 -6.73
CA ALA A 118 -12.65 11.08 -5.32
C ALA A 118 -12.10 9.72 -4.91
N LEU A 119 -11.86 9.58 -3.61
CA LEU A 119 -11.51 8.31 -2.97
C LEU A 119 -12.46 8.06 -1.80
N VAL A 120 -12.55 6.80 -1.39
CA VAL A 120 -13.41 6.42 -0.26
C VAL A 120 -13.03 7.20 1.00
N LEU A 121 -13.98 7.41 1.89
CA LEU A 121 -13.77 8.08 3.18
C LEU A 121 -13.29 9.53 3.07
N GLY A 122 -13.30 10.14 1.87
CA GLY A 122 -12.79 11.49 1.67
C GLY A 122 -11.29 11.60 1.85
N ILE A 123 -10.54 10.50 1.72
CA ILE A 123 -9.08 10.54 1.77
C ILE A 123 -8.51 11.14 0.50
N GLN A 124 -7.23 11.53 0.54
CA GLN A 124 -6.57 12.17 -0.59
C GLN A 124 -5.56 11.28 -1.29
N LEU A 125 -5.25 10.12 -0.71
CA LEU A 125 -4.20 9.22 -1.20
C LEU A 125 -4.58 7.78 -0.97
N GLU A 126 -4.34 6.95 -1.99
CA GLU A 126 -4.47 5.50 -1.90
C GLU A 126 -3.37 4.88 -2.77
N ILE A 127 -2.78 3.76 -2.33
CA ILE A 127 -1.73 3.07 -3.10
C ILE A 127 -2.03 1.58 -3.14
N SER A 128 -2.09 1.02 -4.35
CA SER A 128 -2.06 -0.44 -4.55
C SER A 128 -0.70 -0.84 -5.10
N ALA A 129 -0.31 -2.10 -4.89
CA ALA A 129 1.01 -2.54 -5.29
C ALA A 129 1.08 -4.05 -5.51
N ILE A 130 2.15 -4.47 -6.19
CA ILE A 130 2.47 -5.88 -6.42
C ILE A 130 3.91 -6.09 -5.95
N ALA A 131 4.12 -7.14 -5.15
CA ALA A 131 5.44 -7.57 -4.72
C ALA A 131 5.71 -8.97 -5.24
N ILE A 132 6.95 -9.23 -5.62
CA ILE A 132 7.38 -10.53 -6.11
C ILE A 132 8.74 -10.82 -5.47
N LYS A 133 8.91 -12.05 -4.99
CA LYS A 133 10.20 -12.49 -4.44
C LYS A 133 10.61 -13.83 -5.02
N ASP A 134 11.87 -14.14 -4.88
CA ASP A 134 12.43 -15.40 -5.39
C ASP A 134 11.90 -16.63 -4.62
#